data_c076f8a39ce7f0ce56847703c337be77
#
_entry.id   c076f8a39ce7f0ce56847703c337be77
#
_cell.length_a   1.000
_cell.length_b   1.000
_cell.length_c   1.000
_cell.angle_alpha   90.00
_cell.angle_beta   90.00
_cell.angle_gamma   90.00
#
_symmetry.space_group_name_H-M   'P 1'
#
loop_
_entity.id
_entity.type
_entity.pdbx_description
1 polymer ?
#
loop_
_entity_poly.entity_id
_entity_poly.type
_entity_poly.pdbx_seq_one_letter_code
_entity_poly.pdbx_strand_id
1 'polypeptide(L)'
;VPFWRRGRATAPVLLPEAPHLAEAKARAKLLTFLTSYQRKTLKENGWFEVMSNTGKRWRISSKSRSHNTVCLEWDGTSVCVHIKDSRIPLSDNLLAQALLIRTDEEKFLRYYGYGALF
;
A
#
# COMPACT_ATOMS: atom_id res chain seq x y z
N VAL A 1 37.97 3.93 27.71
CA VAL A 1 37.77 4.74 26.63
C VAL A 1 36.88 4.21 25.54
N PRO A 2 37.15 3.11 24.99
CA PRO A 2 36.31 2.64 23.90
C PRO A 2 34.93 2.18 24.34
N PHE A 3 34.76 1.89 25.58
CA PHE A 3 33.48 1.38 25.97
C PHE A 3 32.34 2.34 25.78
N TRP A 4 32.56 3.59 25.90
CA TRP A 4 31.51 4.54 25.71
C TRP A 4 31.10 4.62 24.26
N ARG A 5 32.00 4.39 23.35
CA ARG A 5 31.66 4.35 21.95
C ARG A 5 30.80 3.16 21.62
N ARG A 6 31.05 2.07 22.30
CA ARG A 6 30.28 0.88 22.03
C ARG A 6 28.84 1.05 22.44
N GLY A 7 28.62 1.72 23.53
CA GLY A 7 27.26 2.00 23.92
C GLY A 7 26.55 2.81 22.90
N ARG A 8 27.23 3.77 22.33
CA ARG A 8 26.62 4.57 21.29
C ARG A 8 26.42 3.78 20.01
N ALA A 9 27.34 2.91 19.75
CA ALA A 9 27.23 2.12 18.53
C ALA A 9 26.03 1.23 18.53
N THR A 10 25.52 0.88 19.66
CA THR A 10 24.35 0.04 19.69
C THR A 10 23.07 0.83 19.64
N ALA A 11 23.16 2.13 19.87
CA ALA A 11 21.97 2.94 19.90
C ALA A 11 21.51 3.41 18.56
N PRO A 12 22.25 3.37 17.59
CA PRO A 12 21.94 4.01 16.38
C PRO A 12 20.81 3.45 15.56
N VAL A 13 20.18 2.55 16.08
CA VAL A 13 18.96 2.15 15.54
C VAL A 13 18.06 3.28 15.20
N LEU A 14 18.44 4.44 15.62
CA LEU A 14 17.64 5.62 15.43
C LEU A 14 17.64 6.19 14.04
N LEU A 15 18.59 5.79 13.22
CA LEU A 15 18.65 6.34 11.88
C LEU A 15 17.54 5.77 11.02
N PRO A 16 16.73 6.62 10.41
CA PRO A 16 15.68 6.12 9.53
C PRO A 16 16.28 5.48 8.30
N GLU A 17 15.58 4.52 7.79
CA GLU A 17 15.94 3.85 6.56
C GLU A 17 15.84 4.80 5.39
N ALA A 18 16.71 4.68 4.41
CA ALA A 18 16.59 5.48 3.20
C ALA A 18 15.28 5.13 2.51
N PRO A 19 14.59 6.14 1.95
CA PRO A 19 13.27 5.90 1.35
C PRO A 19 13.24 4.81 0.29
N HIS A 20 14.27 4.71 -0.54
CA HIS A 20 14.29 3.68 -1.58
C HIS A 20 14.46 2.28 -1.01
N LEU A 21 15.14 2.14 0.14
CA LEU A 21 15.28 0.85 0.80
C LEU A 21 13.97 0.44 1.47
N ALA A 22 13.30 1.39 2.09
CA ALA A 22 12.00 1.13 2.70
C ALA A 22 10.98 0.71 1.65
N GLU A 23 10.98 1.37 0.50
CA GLU A 23 10.08 1.00 -0.59
C GLU A 23 10.44 -0.38 -1.16
N ALA A 24 11.72 -0.71 -1.28
CA ALA A 24 12.11 -2.02 -1.78
C ALA A 24 11.63 -3.14 -0.86
N LYS A 25 11.75 -2.94 0.45
CA LYS A 25 11.26 -3.91 1.42
C LYS A 25 9.75 -4.04 1.39
N ALA A 26 9.07 -2.91 1.29
CA ALA A 26 7.61 -2.88 1.23
C ALA A 26 7.13 -3.58 -0.03
N ARG A 27 7.80 -3.35 -1.16
CA ARG A 27 7.45 -3.99 -2.41
C ARG A 27 7.65 -5.50 -2.34
N ALA A 28 8.71 -5.95 -1.68
CA ALA A 28 8.93 -7.38 -1.51
C ALA A 28 7.79 -8.02 -0.73
N LYS A 29 7.32 -7.37 0.33
CA LYS A 29 6.17 -7.85 1.09
C LYS A 29 4.91 -7.89 0.24
N LEU A 30 4.67 -6.83 -0.53
CA LEU A 30 3.52 -6.76 -1.41
C LEU A 30 3.54 -7.90 -2.41
N LEU A 31 4.68 -8.11 -3.08
CA LEU A 31 4.81 -9.17 -4.08
C LEU A 31 4.61 -10.56 -3.48
N THR A 32 5.01 -10.75 -2.23
CA THR A 32 4.79 -12.03 -1.55
C THR A 32 3.30 -12.26 -1.29
N PHE A 33 2.56 -11.19 -1.00
CA PHE A 33 1.12 -11.27 -0.76
C PHE A 33 0.33 -11.56 -2.03
N LEU A 34 0.75 -11.01 -3.16
CA LEU A 34 0.02 -11.09 -4.41
C LEU A 34 0.13 -12.47 -5.05
N THR A 35 -0.91 -12.88 -5.76
CA THR A 35 -0.86 -14.09 -6.58
C THR A 35 0.02 -13.86 -7.80
N SER A 36 0.35 -14.94 -8.52
CA SER A 36 1.14 -14.81 -9.74
C SER A 36 0.47 -13.90 -10.77
N TYR A 37 -0.84 -14.03 -10.92
CA TYR A 37 -1.58 -13.20 -11.87
C TYR A 37 -1.57 -11.73 -11.45
N GLN A 38 -1.76 -11.47 -10.16
CA GLN A 38 -1.72 -10.09 -9.65
C GLN A 38 -0.35 -9.47 -9.84
N ARG A 39 0.72 -10.23 -9.59
CA ARG A 39 2.09 -9.73 -9.83
C ARG A 39 2.31 -9.39 -11.30
N LYS A 40 1.76 -10.22 -12.18
CA LYS A 40 1.90 -10.00 -13.61
C LYS A 40 1.19 -8.71 -14.05
N THR A 41 -0.04 -8.51 -13.61
CA THR A 41 -0.78 -7.30 -13.97
C THR A 41 -0.14 -6.06 -13.37
N LEU A 42 0.37 -6.15 -12.15
CA LEU A 42 1.07 -5.02 -11.53
C LEU A 42 2.31 -4.65 -12.33
N LYS A 43 3.08 -5.64 -12.75
CA LYS A 43 4.29 -5.40 -13.53
C LYS A 43 4.00 -4.85 -14.92
N GLU A 44 3.03 -5.41 -15.59
CA GLU A 44 2.73 -5.05 -16.98
C GLU A 44 1.89 -3.79 -17.11
N ASN A 45 0.92 -3.62 -16.22
CA ASN A 45 -0.07 -2.56 -16.34
C ASN A 45 0.02 -1.50 -15.25
N GLY A 46 0.76 -1.75 -14.17
CA GLY A 46 0.84 -0.82 -13.05
C GLY A 46 -0.34 -0.88 -12.12
N TRP A 47 -1.16 -1.91 -12.20
CA TRP A 47 -2.29 -2.12 -11.28
C TRP A 47 -2.52 -3.61 -11.06
N PHE A 48 -3.25 -3.92 -9.99
CA PHE A 48 -3.68 -5.28 -9.73
C PHE A 48 -5.09 -5.25 -9.13
N GLU A 49 -5.77 -6.39 -9.19
CA GLU A 49 -7.16 -6.49 -8.73
C GLU A 49 -7.26 -7.41 -7.53
N VAL A 50 -8.16 -7.05 -6.61
CA VAL A 50 -8.46 -7.88 -5.44
C VAL A 50 -9.96 -8.03 -5.31
N MET A 51 -10.38 -9.17 -4.75
CA MET A 51 -11.78 -9.43 -4.47
C MET A 51 -12.06 -9.03 -3.04
N SER A 52 -13.10 -8.24 -2.84
CA SER A 52 -13.48 -7.81 -1.49
C SER A 52 -14.22 -8.92 -0.76
N ASN A 53 -14.37 -8.74 0.55
CA ASN A 53 -15.14 -9.67 1.37
C ASN A 53 -16.62 -9.70 0.98
N THR A 54 -17.08 -8.70 0.25
CA THR A 54 -18.47 -8.67 -0.24
C THR A 54 -18.60 -9.18 -1.66
N GLY A 55 -17.51 -9.65 -2.24
CA GLY A 55 -17.55 -10.24 -3.60
C GLY A 55 -17.37 -9.24 -4.74
N LYS A 56 -16.93 -8.03 -4.46
CA LYS A 56 -16.69 -7.03 -5.49
C LYS A 56 -15.23 -6.99 -5.88
N ARG A 57 -14.95 -6.74 -7.15
CA ARG A 57 -13.57 -6.63 -7.64
C ARG A 57 -13.12 -5.17 -7.57
N TRP A 58 -11.94 -4.99 -7.02
CA TRP A 58 -11.34 -3.67 -6.90
C TRP A 58 -10.00 -3.65 -7.62
N ARG A 59 -9.73 -2.56 -8.33
CA ARG A 59 -8.45 -2.37 -9.01
C ARG A 59 -7.64 -1.31 -8.27
N ILE A 60 -6.44 -1.66 -7.85
CA ILE A 60 -5.54 -0.78 -7.12
C ILE A 60 -4.37 -0.43 -8.04
N SER A 61 -4.15 0.87 -8.23
CA SER A 61 -3.10 1.35 -9.13
C SER A 61 -1.85 1.74 -8.35
N SER A 62 -0.68 1.47 -8.92
CA SER A 62 0.59 1.83 -8.32
C SER A 62 1.25 3.04 -8.99
N LYS A 63 0.54 3.73 -9.87
CA LYS A 63 1.18 4.74 -10.72
C LYS A 63 1.55 6.02 -10.00
N SER A 64 0.87 6.37 -8.94
CA SER A 64 1.20 7.57 -8.18
C SER A 64 0.69 7.45 -6.76
N ARG A 65 1.14 8.38 -5.91
CA ARG A 65 0.69 8.41 -4.52
C ARG A 65 -0.74 8.94 -4.37
N SER A 66 -1.22 9.64 -5.38
CA SER A 66 -2.57 10.16 -5.39
C SER A 66 -3.27 9.58 -6.60
N HIS A 67 -4.05 8.53 -6.40
CA HIS A 67 -4.70 7.84 -7.49
C HIS A 67 -6.01 7.25 -7.00
N ASN A 68 -6.82 6.84 -7.93
CA ASN A 68 -8.10 6.24 -7.61
C ASN A 68 -8.00 4.73 -7.54
N THR A 69 -8.60 4.17 -6.50
CA THR A 69 -8.84 2.74 -6.39
C THR A 69 -10.27 2.53 -6.85
N VAL A 70 -10.46 1.68 -7.84
CA VAL A 70 -11.73 1.58 -8.56
C VAL A 70 -12.45 0.28 -8.26
N CYS A 71 -13.72 0.35 -7.90
CA CYS A 71 -14.57 -0.83 -7.81
C CYS A 71 -15.15 -1.12 -9.18
N LEU A 72 -14.82 -2.27 -9.74
CA LEU A 72 -15.21 -2.60 -11.11
C LEU A 72 -16.71 -2.92 -11.24
N GLU A 73 -17.36 -3.24 -10.14
CA GLU A 73 -18.79 -3.52 -10.11
C GLU A 73 -19.63 -2.26 -9.95
N TRP A 74 -19.02 -1.13 -9.62
CA TRP A 74 -19.73 0.14 -9.46
C TRP A 74 -19.43 1.00 -10.68
N ASP A 75 -20.44 1.32 -11.43
CA ASP A 75 -20.30 2.05 -12.67
C ASP A 75 -19.64 3.41 -12.46
N GLY A 76 -18.38 3.50 -12.87
CA GLY A 76 -17.61 4.74 -12.78
C GLY A 76 -17.22 5.18 -11.38
N THR A 77 -17.56 4.43 -10.35
CA THR A 77 -17.26 4.84 -8.98
C THR A 77 -15.82 4.49 -8.62
N SER A 78 -15.12 5.47 -8.06
CA SER A 78 -13.76 5.27 -7.60
C SER A 78 -13.56 5.93 -6.25
N VAL A 79 -12.58 5.42 -5.51
CA VAL A 79 -12.18 5.99 -4.23
C VAL A 79 -10.84 6.69 -4.44
N CYS A 80 -10.80 7.98 -4.15
CA CYS A 80 -9.58 8.74 -4.29
C CYS A 80 -8.70 8.48 -3.07
N VAL A 81 -7.60 7.79 -3.27
CA VAL A 81 -6.68 7.45 -2.20
C VAL A 81 -5.53 8.45 -2.22
N HIS A 82 -5.31 9.09 -1.09
CA HIS A 82 -4.26 10.07 -0.96
C HIS A 82 -3.35 9.72 0.21
N ILE A 83 -2.07 9.56 -0.07
CA ILE A 83 -1.09 9.23 0.96
C ILE A 83 -0.51 10.52 1.49
N LYS A 84 -0.92 10.88 2.71
CA LYS A 84 -0.51 12.15 3.32
C LYS A 84 0.89 12.10 3.89
N ASP A 85 1.30 10.97 4.42
CA ASP A 85 2.61 10.83 5.04
C ASP A 85 3.59 10.26 4.03
N SER A 86 4.51 11.10 3.56
CA SER A 86 5.47 10.70 2.55
C SER A 86 6.49 9.68 3.06
N ARG A 87 6.53 9.44 4.37
CA ARG A 87 7.41 8.42 4.93
C ARG A 87 6.88 7.01 4.76
N ILE A 88 5.59 6.88 4.48
CA ILE A 88 4.99 5.57 4.24
C ILE A 88 5.32 5.15 2.82
N PRO A 89 6.00 4.01 2.64
CA PRO A 89 6.29 3.52 1.28
C PRO A 89 5.01 3.26 0.50
N LEU A 90 5.05 3.55 -0.79
CA LEU A 90 3.90 3.35 -1.66
C LEU A 90 3.40 1.90 -1.59
N SER A 91 4.31 0.93 -1.65
CA SER A 91 3.91 -0.48 -1.65
C SER A 91 3.25 -0.90 -0.34
N ASP A 92 3.63 -0.29 0.79
CA ASP A 92 2.93 -0.55 2.05
C ASP A 92 1.49 -0.07 2.00
N ASN A 93 1.26 1.07 1.37
CA ASN A 93 -0.09 1.60 1.20
C ASN A 93 -0.93 0.70 0.28
N LEU A 94 -0.34 0.22 -0.80
CA LEU A 94 -1.04 -0.70 -1.71
C LEU A 94 -1.42 -1.99 -1.00
N LEU A 95 -0.52 -2.52 -0.19
CA LEU A 95 -0.79 -3.73 0.57
C LEU A 95 -1.89 -3.50 1.62
N ALA A 96 -1.84 -2.36 2.30
CA ALA A 96 -2.87 -2.03 3.29
C ALA A 96 -4.25 -1.94 2.64
N GLN A 97 -4.34 -1.30 1.48
CA GLN A 97 -5.59 -1.24 0.74
C GLN A 97 -6.09 -2.64 0.38
N ALA A 98 -5.21 -3.47 -0.15
CA ALA A 98 -5.58 -4.82 -0.55
C ALA A 98 -6.08 -5.64 0.64
N LEU A 99 -5.40 -5.55 1.77
CA LEU A 99 -5.81 -6.28 2.96
C LEU A 99 -7.16 -5.81 3.48
N LEU A 100 -7.39 -4.51 3.53
CA LEU A 100 -8.67 -3.97 3.99
C LEU A 100 -9.80 -4.36 3.05
N ILE A 101 -9.59 -4.24 1.76
CA ILE A 101 -10.62 -4.61 0.78
C ILE A 101 -10.97 -6.08 0.92
N ARG A 102 -9.98 -6.94 1.09
CA ARG A 102 -10.22 -8.38 1.20
C ARG A 102 -10.93 -8.78 2.49
N THR A 103 -10.65 -8.07 3.57
CA THR A 103 -11.13 -8.48 4.89
C THR A 103 -12.30 -7.65 5.39
N ASP A 104 -12.36 -6.38 5.01
CA ASP A 104 -13.39 -5.47 5.51
C ASP A 104 -13.54 -4.27 4.57
N GLU A 105 -14.28 -4.47 3.52
CA GLU A 105 -14.52 -3.42 2.51
C GLU A 105 -15.14 -2.17 3.11
N GLU A 106 -16.03 -2.34 4.06
CA GLU A 106 -16.68 -1.21 4.72
C GLU A 106 -15.65 -0.34 5.44
N LYS A 107 -14.69 -0.97 6.13
CA LYS A 107 -13.64 -0.25 6.81
C LYS A 107 -12.73 0.47 5.80
N PHE A 108 -12.45 -0.17 4.67
CA PHE A 108 -11.69 0.47 3.60
C PHE A 108 -12.40 1.74 3.14
N LEU A 109 -13.69 1.67 2.92
CA LEU A 109 -14.46 2.83 2.48
C LEU A 109 -14.48 3.93 3.53
N ARG A 110 -14.54 3.58 4.80
CA ARG A 110 -14.49 4.58 5.87
C ARG A 110 -13.14 5.27 5.95
N TYR A 111 -12.05 4.54 5.73
CA TYR A 111 -10.73 5.14 5.79
C TYR A 111 -10.39 6.00 4.59
N TYR A 112 -10.74 5.53 3.41
CA TYR A 112 -10.30 6.16 2.17
C TYR A 112 -11.44 6.80 1.39
N GLY A 113 -12.65 6.28 1.57
CA GLY A 113 -13.77 6.66 0.74
C GLY A 113 -14.41 7.99 1.09
N TYR A 114 -14.32 8.42 2.34
CA TYR A 114 -14.98 9.65 2.73
C TYR A 114 -14.48 10.86 1.97
N GLY A 115 -13.17 10.90 1.73
CA GLY A 115 -12.62 12.00 0.95
C GLY A 115 -13.11 12.00 -0.48
N ALA A 116 -13.46 10.86 -1.01
CA ALA A 116 -13.94 10.74 -2.38
C ALA A 116 -15.44 11.01 -2.48
N LEU A 117 -16.17 10.77 -1.41
CA LEU A 117 -17.62 10.93 -1.40
C LEU A 117 -18.04 12.36 -1.10
N PHE A 118 -17.17 13.12 -0.53
CA PHE A 118 -17.43 14.50 -0.16
C PHE A 118 -16.42 15.45 -0.75
#